data_a5163758b4898644bf8a45bc5abc8c20
#
_entry.id   a5163758b4898644bf8a45bc5abc8c20
#
_cell.length_a   1.000
_cell.length_b   1.000
_cell.length_c   1.000
_cell.angle_alpha   90.00
_cell.angle_beta   90.00
_cell.angle_gamma   90.00
#
_symmetry.space_group_name_H-M   'P 1'
#
loop_
_entity.id
_entity.type
_entity.pdbx_description
1 polymer ?
#
loop_
_entity_poly.entity_id
_entity_poly.type
_entity_poly.pdbx_seq_one_letter_code
_entity_poly.pdbx_strand_id
1 'polypeptide(L)'
;KNVPNSGRAIYIGWTYFSALRSASEYIGNDTLGKKVLSAGQLGSFMGASVIPVPDDYLKKGSSQCYALITYKNSVMQPKKIQDYFVKQNPPGINGALIEGRFIFDAYVIGAKADGVYAIVAASTQQAAPTNTYTSGSKTMACASSGATSIMYTTDGTDPRYSKSAKVYSGAVDLSSFAGTTVTFKSVAFDDALFTSAVTTTNQAVAA
;
A
#
# COMPACT_ATOMS: atom_id res chain seq x y z
N LYS A 1 0.68 -11.16 11.73
CA LYS A 1 0.07 -9.83 11.83
C LYS A 1 -1.32 -10.00 12.45
N ASN A 2 -1.63 -9.24 13.50
CA ASN A 2 -2.89 -9.37 14.25
C ASN A 2 -4.03 -8.59 13.56
N VAL A 3 -4.36 -8.95 12.32
CA VAL A 3 -5.50 -8.37 11.60
C VAL A 3 -6.70 -9.31 11.75
N PRO A 4 -7.88 -8.85 12.20
CA PRO A 4 -9.07 -9.69 12.34
C PRO A 4 -9.45 -10.39 11.03
N ASN A 5 -9.99 -11.60 11.12
CA ASN A 5 -10.45 -12.34 9.94
C ASN A 5 -11.75 -11.77 9.34
N SER A 6 -12.61 -11.18 10.19
CA SER A 6 -13.85 -10.55 9.75
C SER A 6 -13.61 -9.17 9.15
N GLY A 7 -14.33 -8.82 8.09
CA GLY A 7 -14.25 -7.50 7.44
C GLY A 7 -13.02 -7.33 6.52
N ARG A 8 -12.46 -8.42 6.04
CA ARG A 8 -11.47 -8.44 4.95
C ARG A 8 -12.17 -8.48 3.61
N ALA A 9 -11.59 -7.79 2.63
CA ALA A 9 -11.97 -7.86 1.23
C ALA A 9 -10.75 -8.16 0.37
N ILE A 10 -10.95 -8.98 -0.65
CA ILE A 10 -9.95 -9.32 -1.66
C ILE A 10 -10.40 -8.71 -2.97
N TYR A 11 -9.70 -7.69 -3.44
CA TYR A 11 -9.86 -7.15 -4.78
C TYR A 11 -8.92 -7.91 -5.72
N ILE A 12 -9.48 -8.56 -6.74
CA ILE A 12 -8.72 -9.41 -7.66
C ILE A 12 -9.00 -9.01 -9.10
N GLY A 13 -7.95 -8.98 -9.93
CA GLY A 13 -8.10 -8.74 -11.35
C GLY A 13 -8.87 -9.87 -12.05
N TRP A 14 -9.67 -9.55 -13.07
CA TRP A 14 -10.46 -10.53 -13.81
C TRP A 14 -9.61 -11.68 -14.37
N THR A 15 -8.41 -11.38 -14.85
CA THR A 15 -7.47 -12.38 -15.36
C THR A 15 -7.11 -13.45 -14.32
N TYR A 16 -6.98 -13.06 -13.05
CA TYR A 16 -6.57 -13.96 -11.96
C TYR A 16 -7.76 -14.56 -11.20
N PHE A 17 -8.94 -13.99 -11.38
CA PHE A 17 -10.16 -14.47 -10.72
C PHE A 17 -10.52 -15.90 -11.17
N SER A 18 -10.29 -16.24 -12.42
CA SER A 18 -10.51 -17.61 -12.93
C SER A 18 -9.67 -18.67 -12.21
N ALA A 19 -8.40 -18.33 -11.90
CA ALA A 19 -7.52 -19.21 -11.14
C ALA A 19 -7.98 -19.37 -9.68
N LEU A 20 -8.48 -18.28 -9.06
CA LEU A 20 -9.03 -18.34 -7.71
C LEU A 20 -10.28 -19.24 -7.63
N ARG A 21 -11.13 -19.22 -8.65
CA ARG A 21 -12.35 -20.06 -8.70
C ARG A 21 -12.07 -21.55 -8.69
N SER A 22 -10.90 -21.97 -9.14
CA SER A 22 -10.48 -23.40 -9.12
C SER A 22 -9.92 -23.85 -7.76
N ALA A 23 -9.71 -22.92 -6.82
CA ALA A 23 -9.22 -23.25 -5.49
C ALA A 23 -10.35 -23.87 -4.64
N SER A 24 -10.03 -24.93 -3.88
CA SER A 24 -11.00 -25.66 -3.05
C SER A 24 -11.59 -24.81 -1.91
N GLU A 25 -10.85 -23.82 -1.45
CA GLU A 25 -11.27 -22.88 -0.38
C GLU A 25 -12.14 -21.72 -0.88
N TYR A 26 -12.31 -21.59 -2.20
CA TYR A 26 -13.20 -20.59 -2.77
C TYR A 26 -14.65 -21.05 -2.69
N ILE A 27 -15.47 -20.28 -2.00
CA ILE A 27 -16.91 -20.50 -1.92
C ILE A 27 -17.60 -19.50 -2.85
N GLY A 28 -18.10 -19.99 -3.97
CA GLY A 28 -18.84 -19.22 -4.95
C GLY A 28 -20.22 -18.80 -4.45
N ASN A 29 -20.83 -17.88 -5.16
CA ASN A 29 -22.15 -17.33 -4.84
C ASN A 29 -23.25 -18.40 -4.84
N ASP A 30 -23.15 -19.39 -5.74
CA ASP A 30 -24.13 -20.45 -5.89
C ASP A 30 -24.17 -21.42 -4.67
N THR A 31 -23.04 -21.55 -3.96
CA THR A 31 -22.91 -22.43 -2.80
C THR A 31 -23.39 -21.78 -1.50
N LEU A 32 -23.38 -20.44 -1.43
CA LEU A 32 -23.76 -19.67 -0.23
C LEU A 32 -25.29 -19.53 -0.06
N GLY A 33 -26.10 -20.10 -0.94
CA GLY A 33 -27.56 -19.91 -0.91
C GLY A 33 -27.95 -18.43 -0.96
N LYS A 34 -29.07 -18.09 -1.47
CA LYS A 34 -29.70 -16.78 -1.78
C LYS A 34 -29.36 -15.51 -0.96
N LYS A 35 -28.26 -15.47 -0.18
CA LYS A 35 -27.77 -14.20 0.35
C LYS A 35 -27.13 -13.44 -0.80
N VAL A 36 -27.90 -12.54 -1.38
CA VAL A 36 -27.42 -11.57 -2.34
C VAL A 36 -26.23 -10.86 -1.71
N LEU A 37 -25.09 -11.07 -2.26
CA LEU A 37 -23.86 -10.44 -1.84
C LEU A 37 -23.97 -8.94 -2.16
N SER A 38 -23.47 -8.10 -1.25
CA SER A 38 -23.40 -6.67 -1.50
C SER A 38 -22.71 -6.39 -2.84
N ALA A 39 -23.08 -5.29 -3.47
CA ALA A 39 -22.68 -4.93 -4.82
C ALA A 39 -21.21 -5.25 -5.15
N GLY A 40 -21.01 -6.10 -6.15
CA GLY A 40 -19.70 -6.48 -6.67
C GLY A 40 -19.02 -7.68 -6.03
N GLN A 41 -19.56 -8.26 -4.95
CA GLN A 41 -18.99 -9.47 -4.36
C GLN A 41 -19.45 -10.71 -5.13
N LEU A 42 -18.55 -11.57 -5.60
CA LEU A 42 -18.87 -12.81 -6.31
C LEU A 42 -18.67 -14.09 -5.51
N GLY A 43 -18.09 -14.00 -4.31
CA GLY A 43 -17.85 -15.16 -3.48
C GLY A 43 -17.07 -14.82 -2.22
N SER A 44 -16.62 -15.85 -1.50
CA SER A 44 -15.72 -15.72 -0.37
C SER A 44 -14.55 -16.68 -0.47
N PHE A 45 -13.40 -16.26 0.03
CA PHE A 45 -12.21 -17.08 0.14
C PHE A 45 -11.64 -16.92 1.55
N MET A 46 -11.54 -18.01 2.29
CA MET A 46 -11.05 -18.01 3.68
C MET A 46 -11.72 -16.94 4.58
N GLY A 47 -13.04 -16.73 4.39
CA GLY A 47 -13.81 -15.74 5.18
C GLY A 47 -13.67 -14.28 4.72
N ALA A 48 -12.90 -13.99 3.67
CA ALA A 48 -12.81 -12.67 3.06
C ALA A 48 -13.73 -12.58 1.84
N SER A 49 -14.39 -11.43 1.67
CA SER A 49 -15.22 -11.15 0.48
C SER A 49 -14.35 -10.98 -0.75
N VAL A 50 -14.67 -11.67 -1.85
CA VAL A 50 -13.94 -11.56 -3.12
C VAL A 50 -14.70 -10.62 -4.06
N ILE A 51 -14.00 -9.58 -4.53
CA ILE A 51 -14.53 -8.53 -5.40
C ILE A 51 -13.64 -8.46 -6.64
N PRO A 52 -14.10 -8.95 -7.81
CA PRO A 52 -13.35 -8.79 -9.03
C PRO A 52 -13.40 -7.33 -9.49
N VAL A 53 -12.27 -6.84 -9.98
CA VAL A 53 -12.11 -5.48 -10.51
C VAL A 53 -11.36 -5.53 -11.83
N PRO A 54 -11.50 -4.51 -12.70
CA PRO A 54 -10.68 -4.40 -13.89
C PRO A 54 -9.18 -4.44 -13.55
N ASP A 55 -8.41 -5.16 -14.35
CA ASP A 55 -6.96 -5.34 -14.11
C ASP A 55 -6.22 -3.99 -14.09
N ASP A 56 -6.71 -2.98 -14.81
CA ASP A 56 -6.12 -1.64 -14.85
C ASP A 56 -6.19 -0.90 -13.50
N TYR A 57 -7.13 -1.23 -12.63
CA TYR A 57 -7.22 -0.64 -11.28
C TYR A 57 -6.18 -1.20 -10.32
N LEU A 58 -5.56 -2.32 -10.66
CA LEU A 58 -4.56 -3.00 -9.87
C LEU A 58 -3.15 -2.85 -10.49
N LYS A 59 -2.88 -1.73 -11.15
CA LYS A 59 -1.58 -1.44 -11.77
C LYS A 59 -0.86 -0.29 -11.06
N LYS A 60 0.46 -0.35 -11.05
CA LYS A 60 1.33 0.78 -10.77
C LYS A 60 2.32 0.92 -11.93
N GLY A 61 2.20 1.95 -12.74
CA GLY A 61 2.97 2.06 -13.98
C GLY A 61 2.73 0.85 -14.89
N SER A 62 3.78 0.12 -15.23
CA SER A 62 3.71 -1.13 -16.00
C SER A 62 3.52 -2.39 -15.13
N SER A 63 3.59 -2.27 -13.82
CA SER A 63 3.57 -3.39 -12.88
C SER A 63 2.17 -3.78 -12.48
N GLN A 64 1.84 -5.08 -12.60
CA GLN A 64 0.54 -5.64 -12.26
C GLN A 64 0.52 -6.17 -10.83
N CYS A 65 -0.51 -5.81 -10.07
CA CYS A 65 -0.90 -6.47 -8.83
C CYS A 65 -1.94 -7.57 -9.15
N TYR A 66 -1.74 -8.77 -8.65
CA TYR A 66 -2.66 -9.89 -8.88
C TYR A 66 -3.92 -9.75 -8.01
N ALA A 67 -3.73 -9.41 -6.75
CA ALA A 67 -4.81 -9.18 -5.81
C ALA A 67 -4.38 -8.20 -4.72
N LEU A 68 -5.35 -7.43 -4.23
CA LEU A 68 -5.19 -6.51 -3.11
C LEU A 68 -6.11 -6.96 -1.98
N ILE A 69 -5.53 -7.35 -0.86
CA ILE A 69 -6.26 -7.73 0.35
C ILE A 69 -6.33 -6.51 1.26
N THR A 70 -7.54 -6.12 1.64
CA THR A 70 -7.75 -4.96 2.52
C THR A 70 -8.61 -5.33 3.72
N TYR A 71 -8.33 -4.67 4.84
CA TYR A 71 -9.20 -4.68 6.01
C TYR A 71 -9.95 -3.35 6.11
N LYS A 72 -11.26 -3.40 6.32
CA LYS A 72 -12.17 -2.24 6.25
C LYS A 72 -11.73 -1.00 7.05
N ASN A 73 -11.00 -1.19 8.15
CA ASN A 73 -10.57 -0.10 9.02
C ASN A 73 -9.13 0.38 8.74
N SER A 74 -8.47 -0.12 7.70
CA SER A 74 -7.10 0.25 7.35
C SER A 74 -7.02 1.41 6.36
N VAL A 75 -8.09 1.65 5.62
CA VAL A 75 -8.19 2.74 4.65
C VAL A 75 -9.18 3.78 5.15
N MET A 76 -8.80 5.05 5.09
CA MET A 76 -9.68 6.19 5.34
C MET A 76 -9.94 6.95 4.05
N GLN A 77 -11.18 7.37 3.86
CA GLN A 77 -11.58 8.24 2.74
C GLN A 77 -12.26 9.49 3.32
N PRO A 78 -11.50 10.51 3.74
CA PRO A 78 -12.08 11.76 4.18
C PRO A 78 -12.72 12.49 2.99
N LYS A 79 -13.91 13.03 3.21
CA LYS A 79 -14.59 13.94 2.29
C LYS A 79 -14.55 15.33 2.91
N LYS A 80 -13.99 16.30 2.20
CA LYS A 80 -13.86 17.68 2.70
C LYS A 80 -15.03 18.54 2.25
N ILE A 81 -15.40 18.45 0.98
CA ILE A 81 -16.48 19.22 0.39
C ILE A 81 -17.37 18.28 -0.40
N GLN A 82 -18.67 18.41 -0.20
CA GLN A 82 -19.69 17.74 -0.98
C GLN A 82 -20.83 18.74 -1.15
N ASP A 83 -20.71 19.63 -2.14
CA ASP A 83 -21.69 20.66 -2.44
C ASP A 83 -22.43 20.31 -3.74
N TYR A 84 -23.72 20.57 -3.73
CA TYR A 84 -24.59 20.38 -4.87
C TYR A 84 -25.55 21.56 -4.95
N PHE A 85 -25.56 22.27 -6.08
CA PHE A 85 -26.40 23.42 -6.31
C PHE A 85 -27.20 23.27 -7.58
N VAL A 86 -28.48 23.69 -7.52
CA VAL A 86 -29.34 23.82 -8.69
C VAL A 86 -29.68 25.29 -8.88
N LYS A 87 -29.18 25.88 -9.96
CA LYS A 87 -29.48 27.27 -10.36
C LYS A 87 -30.54 27.23 -11.46
N GLN A 88 -31.69 27.86 -11.20
CA GLN A 88 -32.74 28.00 -12.20
C GLN A 88 -32.48 29.23 -13.06
N ASN A 89 -32.60 29.08 -14.40
CA ASN A 89 -32.43 30.13 -15.39
C ASN A 89 -31.17 31.00 -15.19
N PRO A 90 -29.95 30.43 -15.11
CA PRO A 90 -28.74 31.21 -15.02
C PRO A 90 -28.52 32.03 -16.33
N PRO A 91 -27.81 33.17 -16.29
CA PRO A 91 -27.56 33.97 -17.46
C PRO A 91 -26.97 33.14 -18.62
N GLY A 92 -27.64 33.22 -19.80
CA GLY A 92 -27.19 32.52 -21.02
C GLY A 92 -27.69 31.06 -21.17
N ILE A 93 -28.44 30.52 -20.20
CA ILE A 93 -29.01 29.16 -20.27
C ILE A 93 -30.51 29.22 -19.99
N ASN A 94 -31.31 28.73 -20.93
CA ASN A 94 -32.75 28.55 -20.69
C ASN A 94 -32.97 27.16 -20.10
N GLY A 95 -33.16 27.09 -18.76
CA GLY A 95 -33.32 25.84 -18.01
C GLY A 95 -32.62 25.87 -16.67
N ALA A 96 -32.33 24.69 -16.09
CA ALA A 96 -31.65 24.52 -14.82
C ALA A 96 -30.18 24.10 -15.02
N LEU A 97 -29.27 24.79 -14.34
CA LEU A 97 -27.87 24.40 -14.26
C LEU A 97 -27.61 23.65 -12.94
N ILE A 98 -27.08 22.45 -13.06
CA ILE A 98 -26.68 21.62 -11.92
C ILE A 98 -25.17 21.70 -11.76
N GLU A 99 -24.72 22.20 -10.63
CA GLU A 99 -23.30 22.26 -10.27
C GLU A 99 -23.02 21.34 -9.08
N GLY A 100 -21.93 20.55 -9.14
CA GLY A 100 -21.50 19.73 -8.03
C GLY A 100 -20.00 19.83 -7.83
N ARG A 101 -19.55 19.86 -6.56
CA ARG A 101 -18.14 19.82 -6.17
C ARG A 101 -17.94 18.75 -5.13
N PHE A 102 -16.96 17.87 -5.40
CA PHE A 102 -16.50 16.87 -4.46
C PHE A 102 -14.99 17.02 -4.25
N ILE A 103 -14.56 17.09 -2.99
CA ILE A 103 -13.15 17.01 -2.63
C ILE A 103 -13.02 15.86 -1.66
N PHE A 104 -12.32 14.83 -2.08
CA PHE A 104 -12.04 13.64 -1.29
C PHE A 104 -10.61 13.18 -1.54
N ASP A 105 -10.10 12.40 -0.62
CA ASP A 105 -8.82 11.73 -0.74
C ASP A 105 -8.94 10.33 -0.13
N ALA A 106 -7.97 9.46 -0.38
CA ALA A 106 -7.92 8.14 0.22
C ALA A 106 -6.49 7.80 0.64
N TYR A 107 -6.32 7.38 1.88
CA TYR A 107 -5.01 7.00 2.40
C TYR A 107 -5.08 5.83 3.37
N VAL A 108 -3.96 5.12 3.48
CA VAL A 108 -3.78 4.04 4.44
C VAL A 108 -3.25 4.63 5.75
N ILE A 109 -3.89 4.27 6.86
CA ILE A 109 -3.43 4.69 8.18
C ILE A 109 -2.14 3.91 8.50
N GLY A 110 -1.02 4.61 8.73
CA GLY A 110 0.29 3.98 8.93
C GLY A 110 0.30 2.92 10.06
N ALA A 111 -0.34 3.21 11.20
CA ALA A 111 -0.50 2.25 12.31
C ALA A 111 -1.32 0.99 11.96
N LYS A 112 -2.13 1.04 10.88
CA LYS A 112 -2.99 -0.05 10.40
C LYS A 112 -2.58 -0.54 9.02
N ALA A 113 -1.41 -0.17 8.54
CA ALA A 113 -0.89 -0.55 7.23
C ALA A 113 -0.80 -2.07 7.03
N ASP A 114 -0.62 -2.82 8.11
CA ASP A 114 -0.65 -4.30 8.10
C ASP A 114 -2.00 -4.89 7.65
N GLY A 115 -3.07 -4.09 7.64
CA GLY A 115 -4.38 -4.48 7.11
C GLY A 115 -4.52 -4.33 5.60
N VAL A 116 -3.49 -3.86 4.90
CA VAL A 116 -3.45 -3.79 3.44
C VAL A 116 -2.28 -4.61 2.94
N TYR A 117 -2.54 -5.55 2.03
CA TYR A 117 -1.52 -6.43 1.46
C TYR A 117 -1.74 -6.62 -0.03
N ALA A 118 -0.71 -6.30 -0.83
CA ALA A 118 -0.72 -6.52 -2.27
C ALA A 118 0.02 -7.80 -2.62
N ILE A 119 -0.58 -8.63 -3.46
CA ILE A 119 0.04 -9.83 -4.03
C ILE A 119 0.57 -9.44 -5.40
N VAL A 120 1.89 -9.37 -5.51
CA VAL A 120 2.59 -8.94 -6.74
C VAL A 120 3.65 -9.98 -7.12
N ALA A 121 4.04 -10.01 -8.40
CA ALA A 121 5.19 -10.81 -8.80
C ALA A 121 6.49 -10.18 -8.28
N ALA A 122 7.47 -11.00 -7.92
CA ALA A 122 8.76 -10.51 -7.46
C ALA A 122 9.46 -9.61 -8.50
N SER A 123 9.27 -9.88 -9.79
CA SER A 123 9.80 -9.08 -10.91
C SER A 123 9.16 -7.69 -11.04
N THR A 124 8.02 -7.44 -10.38
CA THR A 124 7.31 -6.15 -10.40
C THR A 124 7.50 -5.37 -9.10
N GLN A 125 8.31 -5.89 -8.18
CA GLN A 125 8.67 -5.23 -6.94
C GLN A 125 10.11 -4.71 -7.02
N GLN A 126 10.32 -3.47 -6.58
CA GLN A 126 11.66 -2.90 -6.47
C GLN A 126 12.54 -3.75 -5.57
N ALA A 127 13.81 -3.92 -5.94
CA ALA A 127 14.78 -4.66 -5.13
C ALA A 127 14.93 -4.01 -3.75
N ALA A 128 14.97 -4.82 -2.69
CA ALA A 128 15.18 -4.32 -1.34
C ALA A 128 16.58 -3.69 -1.21
N PRO A 129 16.72 -2.56 -0.48
CA PRO A 129 18.01 -1.93 -0.29
C PRO A 129 18.99 -2.86 0.46
N THR A 130 20.24 -2.81 0.07
CA THR A 130 21.35 -3.40 0.84
C THR A 130 21.96 -2.32 1.71
N ASN A 131 22.06 -2.57 3.01
CA ASN A 131 22.66 -1.66 3.98
C ASN A 131 24.07 -2.14 4.34
N THR A 132 25.05 -1.27 4.17
CA THR A 132 26.46 -1.57 4.46
C THR A 132 27.01 -0.57 5.47
N TYR A 133 27.47 -1.06 6.62
CA TYR A 133 28.08 -0.25 7.66
C TYR A 133 29.59 -0.19 7.49
N THR A 134 30.15 1.01 7.59
CA THR A 134 31.61 1.25 7.60
C THR A 134 32.02 1.70 9.00
N SER A 135 32.72 0.83 9.71
CA SER A 135 33.09 1.06 11.13
C SER A 135 34.06 2.25 11.32
N GLY A 136 35.00 2.44 10.41
CA GLY A 136 36.00 3.52 10.50
C GLY A 136 35.39 4.93 10.43
N SER A 137 34.37 5.12 9.61
CA SER A 137 33.65 6.39 9.48
C SER A 137 32.33 6.43 10.27
N LYS A 138 31.94 5.33 10.90
CA LYS A 138 30.65 5.13 11.59
C LYS A 138 29.46 5.49 10.70
N THR A 139 29.52 5.14 9.42
CA THR A 139 28.50 5.49 8.45
C THR A 139 27.75 4.27 7.92
N MET A 140 26.47 4.45 7.58
CA MET A 140 25.62 3.45 6.93
C MET A 140 25.34 3.87 5.49
N ALA A 141 25.74 3.05 4.53
CA ALA A 141 25.40 3.23 3.12
C ALA A 141 24.21 2.34 2.74
N CYS A 142 23.31 2.87 1.89
CA CYS A 142 22.19 2.14 1.34
C CYS A 142 22.30 2.12 -0.18
N ALA A 143 22.08 0.97 -0.81
CA ALA A 143 22.05 0.83 -2.26
C ALA A 143 20.89 -0.07 -2.69
N SER A 144 20.23 0.32 -3.76
CA SER A 144 19.20 -0.49 -4.43
C SER A 144 19.25 -0.19 -5.93
N SER A 145 19.38 -1.23 -6.74
CA SER A 145 19.47 -1.09 -8.19
C SER A 145 18.13 -0.60 -8.75
N GLY A 146 18.16 0.45 -9.58
CA GLY A 146 16.99 1.01 -10.26
C GLY A 146 16.06 1.84 -9.38
N ALA A 147 16.37 2.03 -8.10
CA ALA A 147 15.51 2.84 -7.23
C ALA A 147 15.59 4.34 -7.59
N THR A 148 14.44 4.99 -7.71
CA THR A 148 14.33 6.45 -7.84
C THR A 148 14.66 7.15 -6.52
N SER A 149 14.27 6.54 -5.39
CA SER A 149 14.56 7.07 -4.06
C SER A 149 14.66 5.95 -3.01
N ILE A 150 15.42 6.19 -1.97
CA ILE A 150 15.51 5.32 -0.80
C ILE A 150 15.13 6.16 0.42
N MET A 151 14.27 5.63 1.28
CA MET A 151 13.97 6.22 2.58
C MET A 151 14.50 5.32 3.69
N TYR A 152 14.91 5.94 4.79
CA TYR A 152 15.44 5.21 5.95
C TYR A 152 14.97 5.79 7.28
N THR A 153 15.05 4.98 8.33
CA THR A 153 14.88 5.35 9.74
C THR A 153 16.00 4.74 10.58
N THR A 154 16.34 5.39 11.69
CA THR A 154 17.37 4.92 12.65
C THR A 154 16.76 4.50 14.00
N ASP A 155 15.44 4.64 14.15
CA ASP A 155 14.68 4.36 15.37
C ASP A 155 13.93 3.01 15.32
N GLY A 156 14.15 2.22 14.28
CA GLY A 156 13.48 0.93 14.08
C GLY A 156 12.03 1.02 13.63
N THR A 157 11.49 2.22 13.40
CA THR A 157 10.16 2.39 12.80
C THR A 157 10.17 2.06 11.30
N ASP A 158 9.00 1.78 10.72
CA ASP A 158 8.89 1.50 9.29
C ASP A 158 9.02 2.80 8.48
N PRO A 159 10.03 2.94 7.59
CA PRO A 159 10.28 4.18 6.85
C PRO A 159 9.14 4.57 5.89
N ARG A 160 8.24 3.65 5.54
CA ARG A 160 7.08 3.96 4.68
C ARG A 160 6.02 4.83 5.37
N TYR A 161 5.94 4.77 6.71
CA TYR A 161 4.85 5.37 7.48
C TYR A 161 5.32 6.24 8.65
N SER A 162 6.62 6.27 8.91
CA SER A 162 7.19 7.00 10.03
C SER A 162 7.40 8.48 9.71
N LYS A 163 7.13 9.34 10.69
CA LYS A 163 7.48 10.77 10.62
C LYS A 163 8.98 11.01 10.73
N SER A 164 9.74 10.07 11.31
CA SER A 164 11.21 10.13 11.40
C SER A 164 11.93 9.66 10.14
N ALA A 165 11.17 9.19 9.13
CA ALA A 165 11.74 8.75 7.87
C ALA A 165 12.42 9.90 7.13
N LYS A 166 13.64 9.64 6.65
CA LYS A 166 14.46 10.57 5.87
C LYS A 166 14.75 10.01 4.50
N VAL A 167 14.86 10.89 3.51
CA VAL A 167 15.31 10.52 2.16
C VAL A 167 16.82 10.33 2.21
N TYR A 168 17.29 9.21 1.67
CA TYR A 168 18.71 8.90 1.56
C TYR A 168 19.33 9.70 0.42
N SER A 169 20.32 10.54 0.76
CA SER A 169 21.09 11.34 -0.19
C SER A 169 22.60 11.01 -0.19
N GLY A 170 23.03 10.13 0.69
CA GLY A 170 24.43 9.75 0.89
C GLY A 170 24.62 8.99 2.20
N ALA A 171 25.82 8.52 2.46
CA ALA A 171 26.14 7.74 3.66
C ALA A 171 25.65 8.43 4.94
N VAL A 172 24.86 7.72 5.74
CA VAL A 172 24.22 8.23 6.95
C VAL A 172 25.20 8.14 8.10
N ASP A 173 25.51 9.27 8.73
CA ASP A 173 26.37 9.33 9.92
C ASP A 173 25.63 8.76 11.14
N LEU A 174 26.24 7.77 11.79
CA LEU A 174 25.76 7.12 13.01
C LEU A 174 26.67 7.41 14.22
N SER A 175 27.59 8.36 14.12
CA SER A 175 28.56 8.69 15.20
C SER A 175 27.87 9.09 16.51
N SER A 176 26.68 9.72 16.42
CA SER A 176 25.82 10.06 17.58
C SER A 176 25.31 8.84 18.37
N PHE A 177 25.39 7.66 17.79
CA PHE A 177 24.95 6.38 18.38
C PHE A 177 26.13 5.51 18.80
N ALA A 178 27.36 6.08 18.89
CA ALA A 178 28.57 5.33 19.29
C ALA A 178 28.35 4.56 20.60
N GLY A 179 28.79 3.31 20.64
CA GLY A 179 28.60 2.42 21.77
C GLY A 179 27.21 1.83 21.97
N THR A 180 26.26 2.12 21.04
CA THR A 180 24.88 1.59 21.10
C THR A 180 24.56 0.76 19.86
N THR A 181 23.44 0.03 19.92
CA THR A 181 22.90 -0.69 18.75
C THR A 181 21.75 0.09 18.14
N VAL A 182 21.88 0.42 16.86
CA VAL A 182 20.85 1.11 16.07
C VAL A 182 20.08 0.10 15.23
N THR A 183 18.76 0.16 15.28
CA THR A 183 17.91 -0.57 14.35
C THR A 183 17.66 0.31 13.12
N PHE A 184 18.46 0.10 12.10
CA PHE A 184 18.38 0.82 10.85
C PHE A 184 17.42 0.10 9.91
N LYS A 185 16.43 0.82 9.39
CA LYS A 185 15.50 0.29 8.38
C LYS A 185 15.56 1.15 7.14
N SER A 186 15.51 0.50 5.98
CA SER A 186 15.50 1.16 4.68
C SER A 186 14.49 0.53 3.73
N VAL A 187 13.99 1.32 2.82
CA VAL A 187 13.02 0.93 1.78
C VAL A 187 13.33 1.70 0.50
N ALA A 188 13.23 1.03 -0.63
CA ALA A 188 13.44 1.63 -1.94
C ALA A 188 12.10 1.83 -2.67
N PHE A 189 12.01 2.95 -3.37
CA PHE A 189 10.88 3.33 -4.20
C PHE A 189 11.33 3.45 -5.66
N ASP A 190 10.43 3.07 -6.55
CA ASP A 190 10.52 3.29 -7.98
C ASP A 190 9.16 3.74 -8.51
N ASP A 191 9.14 4.53 -9.58
CA ASP A 191 7.89 5.09 -10.11
C ASP A 191 7.06 4.04 -10.87
N ALA A 192 7.72 3.05 -11.47
CA ALA A 192 7.09 2.00 -12.27
C ALA A 192 6.85 0.70 -11.50
N LEU A 193 7.65 0.41 -10.46
CA LEU A 193 7.60 -0.82 -9.67
C LEU A 193 6.89 -0.60 -8.33
N PHE A 194 6.39 -1.68 -7.75
CA PHE A 194 5.89 -1.66 -6.37
C PHE A 194 7.06 -1.46 -5.40
N THR A 195 6.75 -0.79 -4.30
CA THR A 195 7.73 -0.50 -3.24
C THR A 195 8.42 -1.79 -2.76
N SER A 196 9.72 -1.70 -2.49
CA SER A 196 10.52 -2.83 -2.02
C SER A 196 10.06 -3.35 -0.66
N ALA A 197 10.51 -4.55 -0.31
CA ALA A 197 10.50 -4.99 1.08
C ALA A 197 11.38 -4.05 1.93
N VAL A 198 11.05 -3.94 3.23
CA VAL A 198 11.87 -3.16 4.18
C VAL A 198 13.05 -4.01 4.60
N THR A 199 14.24 -3.50 4.38
CA THR A 199 15.48 -4.10 4.94
C THR A 199 15.69 -3.59 6.35
N THR A 200 15.89 -4.50 7.28
CA THR A 200 16.20 -4.18 8.69
C THR A 200 17.62 -4.62 9.02
N THR A 201 18.42 -3.71 9.54
CA THR A 201 19.80 -3.97 9.98
C THR A 201 19.95 -3.50 11.42
N ASN A 202 20.26 -4.43 12.34
CA ASN A 202 20.62 -4.09 13.69
C ASN A 202 22.14 -3.93 13.74
N GLN A 203 22.62 -2.69 13.84
CA GLN A 203 24.01 -2.35 13.77
C GLN A 203 24.53 -1.85 15.11
N ALA A 204 25.49 -2.58 15.70
CA ALA A 204 26.28 -2.06 16.80
C ALA A 204 27.26 -1.02 16.23
N VAL A 205 27.14 0.22 16.69
CA VAL A 205 28.03 1.32 16.29
C VAL A 205 29.25 1.30 17.17
N ALA A 206 30.44 1.26 16.57
CA ALA A 206 31.68 1.26 17.31
C ALA A 206 31.78 2.45 18.29
N ALA A 207 32.39 2.25 19.43
CA ALA A 207 32.60 3.29 20.47
C ALA A 207 33.48 4.44 19.98
#